data_5525ddcec1dbd95ba4ccfd637f43f086
#
_entry.id   5525ddcec1dbd95ba4ccfd637f43f086
#
_cell.length_a   1.000
_cell.length_b   1.000
_cell.length_c   1.000
_cell.angle_alpha   90.00
_cell.angle_beta   90.00
_cell.angle_gamma   90.00
#
_symmetry.space_group_name_H-M   'P 1'
#
loop_
_entity.id
_entity.type
_entity.pdbx_description
1 polymer ?
#
loop_
_entity_poly.entity_id
_entity_poly.type
_entity_poly.pdbx_seq_one_letter_code
_entity_poly.pdbx_strand_id
1 'polypeptide(L)'
;LIGFFVNTQVLKADLDGRMGFDELLAQARQRALEAQAHQDLPFEQLVEALQPERNASHNPLFQVLFNHQSEIRSVTPEVQLEDLRLEGLAWDGQTAQFDLTLDIQEDENGIWASFDYAADLFDASTVERLAGHWRNLLRGIVANPRQRLGELPLLDAPERRQTLSEWNPAQREYAVQGTLQQR
;
A
#
# COMPACT_ATOMS: atom_id res chain seq x y z
N LEU A 1 -14.01 -30.97 1.22
CA LEU A 1 -14.94 -29.85 1.37
C LEU A 1 -14.87 -28.99 0.14
N ILE A 2 -16.01 -28.67 -0.45
CA ILE A 2 -16.14 -27.73 -1.57
C ILE A 2 -16.95 -26.56 -1.05
N GLY A 3 -16.41 -25.32 -1.20
CA GLY A 3 -17.06 -24.10 -0.73
C GLY A 3 -16.16 -22.88 -0.85
N PHE A 4 -16.69 -21.73 -0.45
CA PHE A 4 -15.97 -20.48 -0.35
C PHE A 4 -15.39 -20.33 1.06
N PHE A 5 -14.06 -20.36 1.17
CA PHE A 5 -13.33 -20.35 2.44
C PHE A 5 -12.49 -19.07 2.63
N VAL A 6 -12.89 -17.96 2.01
CA VAL A 6 -12.21 -16.70 2.14
C VAL A 6 -12.84 -15.88 3.26
N ASN A 7 -12.05 -15.38 4.18
CA ASN A 7 -12.47 -14.43 5.19
C ASN A 7 -11.54 -13.20 5.19
N THR A 8 -12.13 -12.01 5.17
CA THR A 8 -11.39 -10.75 5.19
C THR A 8 -11.08 -10.37 6.63
N GLN A 9 -9.80 -10.11 6.92
CA GLN A 9 -9.35 -9.72 8.25
C GLN A 9 -9.00 -8.23 8.28
N VAL A 10 -9.43 -7.53 9.32
CA VAL A 10 -9.12 -6.13 9.54
C VAL A 10 -7.84 -6.03 10.37
N LEU A 11 -6.78 -5.46 9.79
CA LEU A 11 -5.51 -5.24 10.47
C LEU A 11 -5.36 -3.74 10.79
N LYS A 12 -5.17 -3.43 12.07
CA LYS A 12 -4.88 -2.08 12.54
C LYS A 12 -3.39 -1.94 12.81
N ALA A 13 -2.75 -0.92 12.22
CA ALA A 13 -1.38 -0.54 12.54
C ALA A 13 -1.37 0.77 13.34
N ASP A 14 -0.56 0.80 14.41
CA ASP A 14 -0.32 2.01 15.19
C ASP A 14 1.04 2.59 14.75
N LEU A 15 1.00 3.70 14.02
CA LEU A 15 2.19 4.32 13.41
C LEU A 15 2.68 5.51 14.26
N ASP A 16 3.95 5.46 14.68
CA ASP A 16 4.68 6.61 15.23
C ASP A 16 5.89 6.87 14.32
N GLY A 17 6.03 8.09 13.83
CA GLY A 17 7.17 8.47 12.97
C GLY A 17 8.54 8.31 13.63
N ARG A 18 8.60 8.16 14.96
CA ARG A 18 9.83 7.93 15.73
C ARG A 18 10.24 6.46 15.83
N MET A 19 9.29 5.53 15.60
CA MET A 19 9.60 4.09 15.65
C MET A 19 10.44 3.67 14.44
N GLY A 20 11.26 2.63 14.61
CA GLY A 20 11.99 1.98 13.52
C GLY A 20 11.09 1.05 12.71
N PHE A 21 11.51 0.73 11.49
CA PHE A 21 10.74 -0.23 10.69
C PHE A 21 10.77 -1.64 11.29
N ASP A 22 11.84 -2.03 11.94
CA ASP A 22 11.94 -3.31 12.67
C ASP A 22 10.89 -3.43 13.79
N GLU A 23 10.58 -2.34 14.49
CA GLU A 23 9.52 -2.29 15.49
C GLU A 23 8.13 -2.41 14.83
N LEU A 24 7.91 -1.69 13.72
CA LEU A 24 6.68 -1.80 12.95
C LEU A 24 6.47 -3.22 12.41
N LEU A 25 7.53 -3.85 11.91
CA LEU A 25 7.48 -5.22 11.39
C LEU A 25 7.11 -6.22 12.50
N ALA A 26 7.70 -6.06 13.70
CA ALA A 26 7.34 -6.88 14.86
C ALA A 26 5.88 -6.69 15.27
N GLN A 27 5.39 -5.44 15.27
CA GLN A 27 3.98 -5.12 15.53
C GLN A 27 3.05 -5.74 14.47
N ALA A 28 3.38 -5.59 13.18
CA ALA A 28 2.59 -6.15 12.09
C ALA A 28 2.51 -7.68 12.16
N ARG A 29 3.65 -8.34 12.44
CA ARG A 29 3.69 -9.80 12.65
C ARG A 29 2.79 -10.23 13.81
N GLN A 30 2.85 -9.55 14.94
CA GLN A 30 2.03 -9.86 16.10
C GLN A 30 0.54 -9.71 15.77
N ARG A 31 0.16 -8.59 15.14
CA ARG A 31 -1.24 -8.33 14.73
C ARG A 31 -1.77 -9.36 13.74
N ALA A 32 -0.93 -9.77 12.77
CA ALA A 32 -1.31 -10.80 11.81
C ALA A 32 -1.54 -12.16 12.49
N LEU A 33 -0.68 -12.56 13.44
CA LEU A 33 -0.85 -13.80 14.20
C LEU A 33 -2.11 -13.76 15.07
N GLU A 34 -2.39 -12.64 15.72
CA GLU A 34 -3.61 -12.43 16.50
C GLU A 34 -4.86 -12.51 15.61
N ALA A 35 -4.84 -11.87 14.44
CA ALA A 35 -5.94 -11.93 13.48
C ALA A 35 -6.17 -13.38 12.97
N GLN A 36 -5.10 -14.11 12.66
CA GLN A 36 -5.19 -15.51 12.25
C GLN A 36 -5.76 -16.41 13.36
N ALA A 37 -5.44 -16.16 14.62
CA ALA A 37 -6.02 -16.90 15.75
C ALA A 37 -7.54 -16.72 15.87
N HIS A 38 -8.10 -15.66 15.28
CA HIS A 38 -9.53 -15.32 15.28
C HIS A 38 -10.14 -15.35 13.87
N GLN A 39 -9.50 -16.01 12.91
CA GLN A 39 -9.92 -16.04 11.49
C GLN A 39 -11.31 -16.65 11.26
N ASP A 40 -11.84 -17.43 12.20
CA ASP A 40 -13.16 -18.04 12.10
C ASP A 40 -14.30 -17.04 12.35
N LEU A 41 -14.00 -15.82 12.84
CA LEU A 41 -14.98 -14.77 13.03
C LEU A 41 -15.37 -14.16 11.67
N PRO A 42 -16.63 -14.29 11.21
CA PRO A 42 -17.07 -13.68 9.97
C PRO A 42 -16.98 -12.14 10.04
N PHE A 43 -16.61 -11.53 8.91
CA PHE A 43 -16.49 -10.06 8.81
C PHE A 43 -17.80 -9.34 9.19
N GLU A 44 -18.95 -9.89 8.80
CA GLU A 44 -20.27 -9.32 9.11
C GLU A 44 -20.54 -9.25 10.62
N GLN A 45 -20.09 -10.25 11.38
CA GLN A 45 -20.22 -10.24 12.84
C GLN A 45 -19.33 -9.16 13.48
N LEU A 46 -18.15 -8.92 12.90
CA LEU A 46 -17.29 -7.82 13.35
C LEU A 46 -17.96 -6.46 13.11
N VAL A 47 -18.57 -6.25 11.93
CA VAL A 47 -19.33 -5.04 11.60
C VAL A 47 -20.50 -4.86 12.55
N GLU A 48 -21.24 -5.93 12.86
CA GLU A 48 -22.37 -5.88 13.79
C GLU A 48 -21.92 -5.52 15.22
N ALA A 49 -20.80 -6.08 15.67
CA ALA A 49 -20.29 -5.81 17.03
C ALA A 49 -19.75 -4.38 17.19
N LEU A 50 -19.09 -3.84 16.18
CA LEU A 50 -18.51 -2.50 16.19
C LEU A 50 -19.51 -1.38 15.87
N GLN A 51 -20.64 -1.71 15.24
CA GLN A 51 -21.70 -0.78 14.85
C GLN A 51 -21.19 0.52 14.21
N PRO A 52 -20.30 0.45 13.19
CA PRO A 52 -19.82 1.64 12.52
C PRO A 52 -20.96 2.38 11.84
N GLU A 53 -20.79 3.68 11.59
CA GLU A 53 -21.75 4.45 10.79
C GLU A 53 -21.88 3.81 9.41
N ARG A 54 -23.09 3.43 9.06
CA ARG A 54 -23.36 2.78 7.76
C ARG A 54 -23.45 3.83 6.67
N ASN A 55 -22.54 3.76 5.72
CA ASN A 55 -22.58 4.54 4.49
C ASN A 55 -22.59 3.58 3.31
N ALA A 56 -23.51 3.80 2.36
CA ALA A 56 -23.61 2.94 1.18
C ALA A 56 -22.48 3.16 0.16
N SER A 57 -21.69 4.24 0.32
CA SER A 57 -20.63 4.61 -0.64
C SER A 57 -19.27 3.98 -0.35
N HIS A 58 -19.05 3.38 0.81
CA HIS A 58 -17.77 2.77 1.16
C HIS A 58 -17.90 1.63 2.17
N ASN A 59 -16.88 0.78 2.25
CA ASN A 59 -16.81 -0.28 3.25
C ASN A 59 -16.81 0.33 4.67
N PRO A 60 -17.56 -0.23 5.63
CA PRO A 60 -17.74 0.36 6.95
C PRO A 60 -16.46 0.39 7.82
N LEU A 61 -15.47 -0.50 7.58
CA LEU A 61 -14.31 -0.63 8.44
C LEU A 61 -12.99 -0.26 7.76
N PHE A 62 -12.87 -0.44 6.45
CA PHE A 62 -11.63 -0.15 5.71
C PHE A 62 -11.94 0.19 4.25
N GLN A 63 -11.06 0.96 3.63
CA GLN A 63 -11.12 1.36 2.23
C GLN A 63 -9.96 0.80 1.42
N VAL A 64 -8.92 0.30 2.11
CA VAL A 64 -7.72 -0.26 1.47
C VAL A 64 -7.66 -1.75 1.73
N LEU A 65 -7.54 -2.53 0.66
CA LEU A 65 -7.31 -3.97 0.71
C LEU A 65 -5.85 -4.28 0.40
N PHE A 66 -5.28 -5.20 1.13
CA PHE A 66 -3.96 -5.78 0.86
C PHE A 66 -4.12 -7.29 0.67
N ASN A 67 -3.64 -7.79 -0.46
CA ASN A 67 -3.64 -9.20 -0.78
C ASN A 67 -2.22 -9.65 -1.13
N HIS A 68 -1.75 -10.70 -0.49
CA HIS A 68 -0.45 -11.28 -0.75
C HIS A 68 -0.61 -12.77 -1.07
N GLN A 69 -0.17 -13.14 -2.26
CA GLN A 69 -0.19 -14.53 -2.71
C GLN A 69 1.27 -15.00 -2.84
N SER A 70 1.70 -15.80 -1.87
CA SER A 70 2.93 -16.58 -2.00
C SER A 70 2.61 -17.88 -2.72
N GLU A 71 3.38 -18.21 -3.74
CA GLU A 71 3.14 -19.36 -4.61
C GLU A 71 1.82 -19.31 -5.40
N ILE A 72 1.65 -18.33 -6.24
CA ILE A 72 1.07 -18.71 -7.51
C ILE A 72 2.18 -19.51 -8.21
N ARG A 73 2.19 -20.83 -8.00
CA ARG A 73 2.56 -21.67 -9.11
C ARG A 73 1.87 -21.03 -10.28
N SER A 74 2.66 -20.43 -11.17
CA SER A 74 2.13 -20.02 -12.47
C SER A 74 1.22 -21.16 -12.87
N VAL A 75 -0.09 -20.92 -12.76
CA VAL A 75 -1.06 -21.79 -13.36
C VAL A 75 -1.10 -21.38 -14.84
N THR A 76 0.03 -21.42 -15.46
CA THR A 76 0.23 -22.24 -16.60
C THR A 76 0.81 -23.56 -16.07
N PRO A 77 0.02 -24.48 -15.52
CA PRO A 77 0.41 -25.81 -15.72
C PRO A 77 0.52 -25.85 -17.25
N GLU A 78 1.67 -26.18 -17.79
CA GLU A 78 1.65 -27.12 -18.88
C GLU A 78 0.92 -28.37 -18.33
N VAL A 79 -0.36 -28.22 -18.03
CA VAL A 79 -1.29 -29.30 -18.11
C VAL A 79 -1.33 -29.55 -19.61
N GLN A 80 -0.35 -30.32 -20.07
CA GLN A 80 -0.42 -31.00 -21.35
C GLN A 80 -1.61 -31.94 -21.24
N LEU A 81 -2.79 -31.37 -21.30
CA LEU A 81 -3.97 -32.08 -21.74
C LEU A 81 -3.68 -32.32 -23.22
N GLU A 82 -3.49 -33.60 -23.59
CA GLU A 82 -3.33 -33.98 -24.99
C GLU A 82 -4.36 -33.18 -25.79
N ASP A 83 -3.87 -32.33 -26.73
CA ASP A 83 -4.63 -31.45 -27.63
C ASP A 83 -5.25 -30.14 -27.06
N LEU A 84 -4.98 -29.69 -25.84
CA LEU A 84 -5.46 -28.39 -25.29
C LEU A 84 -4.29 -27.50 -24.89
N ARG A 85 -4.25 -26.29 -25.47
CA ARG A 85 -3.36 -25.22 -25.07
C ARG A 85 -4.13 -24.21 -24.22
N LEU A 86 -3.74 -24.04 -22.95
CA LEU A 86 -4.29 -23.02 -22.07
C LEU A 86 -3.50 -21.72 -22.25
N GLU A 87 -4.17 -20.65 -22.64
CA GLU A 87 -3.59 -19.31 -22.69
C GLU A 87 -4.28 -18.44 -21.64
N GLY A 88 -3.49 -17.75 -20.82
CA GLY A 88 -4.01 -16.75 -19.90
C GLY A 88 -4.52 -15.54 -20.70
N LEU A 89 -5.78 -15.17 -20.52
CA LEU A 89 -6.32 -13.91 -21.03
C LEU A 89 -6.10 -12.83 -19.96
N ALA A 90 -5.49 -11.72 -20.36
CA ALA A 90 -5.46 -10.54 -19.51
C ALA A 90 -6.91 -10.03 -19.34
N TRP A 91 -7.38 -10.00 -18.10
CA TRP A 91 -8.68 -9.45 -17.76
C TRP A 91 -8.47 -8.04 -17.22
N ASP A 92 -8.81 -7.04 -18.01
CA ASP A 92 -8.92 -5.67 -17.53
C ASP A 92 -10.21 -5.56 -16.69
N GLY A 93 -10.10 -5.78 -15.38
CA GLY A 93 -11.18 -5.56 -14.44
C GLY A 93 -11.61 -4.09 -14.49
N GLN A 94 -12.86 -3.84 -14.86
CA GLN A 94 -13.38 -2.45 -14.97
C GLN A 94 -14.05 -1.96 -13.69
N THR A 95 -14.02 -2.74 -12.60
CA THR A 95 -14.70 -2.39 -11.35
C THR A 95 -13.78 -2.61 -10.16
N ALA A 96 -13.50 -1.54 -9.41
CA ALA A 96 -12.83 -1.61 -8.12
C ALA A 96 -13.85 -1.90 -7.02
N GLN A 97 -13.58 -2.88 -6.15
CA GLN A 97 -14.43 -3.19 -4.99
C GLN A 97 -14.12 -2.31 -3.79
N PHE A 98 -12.90 -1.79 -3.71
CA PHE A 98 -12.39 -0.91 -2.65
C PHE A 98 -11.81 0.35 -3.27
N ASP A 99 -11.55 1.35 -2.44
CA ASP A 99 -10.94 2.59 -2.92
C ASP A 99 -9.56 2.32 -3.52
N LEU A 100 -8.80 1.42 -2.85
CA LEU A 100 -7.48 1.00 -3.30
C LEU A 100 -7.23 -0.45 -2.88
N THR A 101 -6.74 -1.26 -3.81
CA THR A 101 -6.23 -2.62 -3.54
C THR A 101 -4.78 -2.70 -3.94
N LEU A 102 -3.95 -3.28 -3.07
CA LEU A 102 -2.58 -3.66 -3.37
C LEU A 102 -2.49 -5.18 -3.40
N ASP A 103 -2.28 -5.73 -4.58
CA ASP A 103 -2.01 -7.14 -4.80
C ASP A 103 -0.52 -7.38 -4.95
N ILE A 104 0.03 -8.31 -4.16
CA ILE A 104 1.41 -8.74 -4.25
C ILE A 104 1.45 -10.23 -4.59
N GLN A 105 2.25 -10.54 -5.60
CA GLN A 105 2.53 -11.90 -6.04
C GLN A 105 4.03 -12.13 -5.97
N GLU A 106 4.40 -13.28 -5.42
CA GLU A 106 5.80 -13.70 -5.33
C GLU A 106 5.99 -15.01 -6.08
N ASP A 107 6.95 -15.03 -7.01
CA ASP A 107 7.35 -16.22 -7.76
C ASP A 107 8.88 -16.35 -7.80
N GLU A 108 9.38 -17.35 -8.52
CA GLU A 108 10.82 -17.62 -8.69
C GLU A 108 11.59 -16.45 -9.34
N ASN A 109 10.90 -15.57 -10.07
CA ASN A 109 11.49 -14.45 -10.80
C ASN A 109 11.49 -13.15 -9.98
N GLY A 110 10.72 -13.09 -8.89
CA GLY A 110 10.68 -11.93 -8.01
C GLY A 110 9.30 -11.62 -7.42
N ILE A 111 9.13 -10.36 -7.05
CA ILE A 111 7.90 -9.85 -6.44
C ILE A 111 7.23 -8.89 -7.43
N TRP A 112 5.97 -9.17 -7.73
CA TRP A 112 5.11 -8.33 -8.56
C TRP A 112 4.08 -7.65 -7.68
N ALA A 113 3.84 -6.37 -7.95
CA ALA A 113 2.82 -5.61 -7.24
C ALA A 113 1.93 -4.89 -8.25
N SER A 114 0.61 -4.97 -8.05
CA SER A 114 -0.38 -4.20 -8.80
C SER A 114 -1.25 -3.38 -7.86
N PHE A 115 -1.69 -2.21 -8.35
CA PHE A 115 -2.61 -1.33 -7.65
C PHE A 115 -3.90 -1.24 -8.46
N ASP A 116 -4.99 -1.76 -7.89
CA ASP A 116 -6.34 -1.55 -8.41
C ASP A 116 -7.01 -0.45 -7.60
N TYR A 117 -7.66 0.51 -8.26
CA TYR A 117 -8.20 1.69 -7.59
C TYR A 117 -9.51 2.16 -8.21
N ALA A 118 -10.31 2.84 -7.41
CA ALA A 118 -11.54 3.48 -7.88
C ALA A 118 -11.20 4.74 -8.70
N ALA A 119 -11.43 4.68 -10.01
CA ALA A 119 -11.11 5.77 -10.95
C ALA A 119 -11.96 7.04 -10.68
N ASP A 120 -13.07 6.92 -9.97
CA ASP A 120 -13.87 8.06 -9.51
C ASP A 120 -13.22 8.81 -8.33
N LEU A 121 -12.27 8.18 -7.63
CA LEU A 121 -11.58 8.76 -6.47
C LEU A 121 -10.15 9.18 -6.77
N PHE A 122 -9.47 8.50 -7.67
CA PHE A 122 -8.05 8.69 -7.94
C PHE A 122 -7.76 8.81 -9.43
N ASP A 123 -6.97 9.82 -9.79
CA ASP A 123 -6.36 9.88 -11.12
C ASP A 123 -5.23 8.83 -11.24
N ALA A 124 -5.05 8.28 -12.42
CA ALA A 124 -3.97 7.32 -12.71
C ALA A 124 -2.60 7.84 -12.30
N SER A 125 -2.29 9.11 -12.59
CA SER A 125 -1.02 9.75 -12.21
C SER A 125 -0.80 9.83 -10.69
N THR A 126 -1.88 9.88 -9.90
CA THR A 126 -1.80 9.83 -8.44
C THR A 126 -1.42 8.45 -7.94
N VAL A 127 -2.01 7.40 -8.53
CA VAL A 127 -1.68 6.02 -8.17
C VAL A 127 -0.28 5.62 -8.65
N GLU A 128 0.14 6.06 -9.84
CA GLU A 128 1.51 5.87 -10.32
C GLU A 128 2.54 6.49 -9.37
N ARG A 129 2.28 7.71 -8.91
CA ARG A 129 3.13 8.40 -7.91
C ARG A 129 3.13 7.65 -6.58
N LEU A 130 1.98 7.18 -6.10
CA LEU A 130 1.86 6.36 -4.89
C LEU A 130 2.70 5.09 -4.99
N ALA A 131 2.65 4.39 -6.12
CA ALA A 131 3.48 3.22 -6.38
C ALA A 131 4.98 3.55 -6.38
N GLY A 132 5.36 4.72 -6.92
CA GLY A 132 6.72 5.27 -6.84
C GLY A 132 7.17 5.50 -5.39
N HIS A 133 6.34 6.15 -4.59
CA HIS A 133 6.59 6.42 -3.17
C HIS A 133 6.72 5.12 -2.37
N TRP A 134 5.81 4.17 -2.57
CA TRP A 134 5.88 2.86 -1.93
C TRP A 134 7.20 2.15 -2.23
N ARG A 135 7.63 2.15 -3.50
CA ARG A 135 8.92 1.56 -3.90
C ARG A 135 10.11 2.27 -3.26
N ASN A 136 10.07 3.60 -3.11
CA ASN A 136 11.14 4.37 -2.45
C ASN A 136 11.20 4.03 -0.96
N LEU A 137 10.06 3.89 -0.29
CA LEU A 137 9.99 3.43 1.11
C LEU A 137 10.63 2.05 1.26
N LEU A 138 10.27 1.08 0.41
CA LEU A 138 10.85 -0.27 0.46
C LEU A 138 12.38 -0.24 0.28
N ARG A 139 12.89 0.56 -0.65
CA ARG A 139 14.35 0.72 -0.83
C ARG A 139 15.03 1.33 0.39
N GLY A 140 14.41 2.34 1.00
CA GLY A 140 14.91 2.95 2.23
C GLY A 140 14.95 1.97 3.39
N ILE A 141 13.89 1.17 3.55
CA ILE A 141 13.78 0.11 4.58
C ILE A 141 14.88 -0.94 4.41
N VAL A 142 15.08 -1.43 3.17
CA VAL A 142 16.13 -2.43 2.88
C VAL A 142 17.52 -1.86 3.16
N ALA A 143 17.75 -0.58 2.84
CA ALA A 143 19.04 0.08 3.08
C ALA A 143 19.32 0.26 4.59
N ASN A 144 18.32 0.58 5.38
CA ASN A 144 18.43 0.75 6.84
C ASN A 144 17.13 0.40 7.57
N PRO A 145 16.93 -0.87 7.99
CA PRO A 145 15.70 -1.31 8.66
C PRO A 145 15.43 -0.64 10.02
N ARG A 146 16.45 -0.02 10.63
CA ARG A 146 16.32 0.69 11.91
C ARG A 146 16.07 2.19 11.76
N GLN A 147 15.99 2.68 10.52
CA GLN A 147 15.66 4.07 10.28
C GLN A 147 14.24 4.37 10.77
N ARG A 148 14.08 5.55 11.35
CA ARG A 148 12.76 6.00 11.81
C ARG A 148 11.80 6.14 10.64
N LEU A 149 10.55 5.74 10.83
CA LEU A 149 9.53 5.78 9.78
C LEU A 149 9.36 7.19 9.20
N GLY A 150 9.38 8.22 10.03
CA GLY A 150 9.28 9.62 9.60
C GLY A 150 10.48 10.16 8.82
N GLU A 151 11.60 9.43 8.79
CA GLU A 151 12.84 9.79 8.09
C GLU A 151 13.04 8.97 6.80
N LEU A 152 12.16 7.99 6.54
CA LEU A 152 12.24 7.18 5.33
C LEU A 152 12.02 8.05 4.08
N PRO A 153 12.78 7.81 3.00
CA PRO A 153 12.64 8.56 1.77
C PRO A 153 11.32 8.20 1.07
N LEU A 154 10.41 9.15 0.98
CA LEU A 154 9.14 9.01 0.26
C LEU A 154 9.28 9.54 -1.18
N LEU A 155 9.74 10.78 -1.31
CA LEU A 155 9.85 11.47 -2.58
C LEU A 155 11.13 11.09 -3.33
N ASP A 156 11.06 11.00 -4.65
CA ASP A 156 12.25 10.94 -5.48
C ASP A 156 12.95 12.32 -5.59
N ALA A 157 14.13 12.37 -6.21
CA ALA A 157 14.91 13.61 -6.31
C ALA A 157 14.21 14.70 -7.13
N PRO A 158 13.55 14.41 -8.27
CA PRO A 158 12.71 15.36 -9.00
C PRO A 158 11.56 15.91 -8.17
N GLU A 159 10.74 15.05 -7.56
CA GLU A 159 9.59 15.47 -6.74
C GLU A 159 10.02 16.33 -5.55
N ARG A 160 11.10 15.94 -4.88
CA ARG A 160 11.64 16.71 -3.77
C ARG A 160 12.07 18.11 -4.21
N ARG A 161 12.74 18.23 -5.36
CA ARG A 161 13.14 19.53 -5.91
C ARG A 161 11.93 20.39 -6.25
N GLN A 162 10.93 19.79 -6.90
CA GLN A 162 9.70 20.45 -7.23
C GLN A 162 8.99 20.99 -5.98
N THR A 163 8.82 20.15 -4.96
CA THR A 163 8.11 20.52 -3.73
C THR A 163 8.86 21.56 -2.91
N LEU A 164 10.19 21.41 -2.77
CA LEU A 164 10.98 22.26 -1.88
C LEU A 164 11.47 23.57 -2.53
N SER A 165 11.65 23.58 -3.86
CA SER A 165 12.26 24.71 -4.56
C SER A 165 11.33 25.33 -5.59
N GLU A 166 10.75 24.56 -6.51
CA GLU A 166 9.99 25.09 -7.64
C GLU A 166 8.63 25.65 -7.21
N TRP A 167 7.95 24.98 -6.28
CA TRP A 167 6.67 25.43 -5.73
C TRP A 167 6.81 26.45 -4.60
N ASN A 168 8.04 26.73 -4.14
CA ASN A 168 8.36 27.72 -3.13
C ASN A 168 9.28 28.82 -3.68
N PRO A 169 8.87 29.59 -4.71
CA PRO A 169 9.71 30.64 -5.31
C PRO A 169 9.90 31.86 -4.41
N ALA A 170 9.42 31.83 -3.17
CA ALA A 170 9.45 32.95 -2.23
C ALA A 170 10.81 33.16 -1.55
N GLN A 171 11.89 32.47 -1.94
CA GLN A 171 13.26 32.84 -1.51
C GLN A 171 13.64 34.17 -2.15
N ARG A 172 13.30 35.28 -1.48
CA ARG A 172 13.89 36.60 -1.77
C ARG A 172 15.20 36.69 -1.01
N GLU A 173 16.29 36.86 -1.73
CA GLU A 173 17.53 37.35 -1.13
C GLU A 173 17.26 38.79 -0.68
N TYR A 174 17.08 38.97 0.62
CA TYR A 174 17.11 40.29 1.20
C TYR A 174 18.59 40.69 1.26
N ALA A 175 18.97 41.67 0.42
CA ALA A 175 20.26 42.31 0.58
C ALA A 175 20.31 42.92 1.99
N VAL A 176 21.08 42.29 2.87
CA VAL A 176 21.38 42.82 4.21
C VAL A 176 22.28 44.03 4.02
N GLN A 177 21.68 45.16 3.67
CA GLN A 177 22.38 46.45 3.64
C GLN A 177 22.32 47.07 5.02
N GLY A 178 23.35 46.81 5.80
CA GLY A 178 23.65 47.54 7.01
C GLY A 178 22.75 47.22 8.22
N THR A 179 23.32 47.38 9.41
CA THR A 179 22.58 47.38 10.67
C THR A 179 21.86 48.72 10.85
N LEU A 180 20.76 48.73 11.64
CA LEU A 180 20.02 49.96 11.99
C LEU A 180 20.90 51.07 12.59
N GLN A 181 22.12 50.76 13.04
CA GLN A 181 23.10 51.68 13.60
C GLN A 181 24.02 52.32 12.54
N GLN A 182 23.91 51.93 11.27
CA GLN A 182 24.69 52.50 10.15
C GLN A 182 23.87 53.40 9.21
N ARG A 183 22.65 53.79 9.64
CA ARG A 183 21.83 54.83 8.97
C ARG A 183 21.82 56.11 9.74
#